data_89b289c4db99e659cce104a73db6f72a
#
_entry.id   89b289c4db99e659cce104a73db6f72a
#
_cell.length_a   1.000
_cell.length_b   1.000
_cell.length_c   1.000
_cell.angle_alpha   90.00
_cell.angle_beta   90.00
_cell.angle_gamma   90.00
#
_symmetry.space_group_name_H-M   'P 1'
#
loop_
_entity.id
_entity.type
_entity.pdbx_description
1 polymer ?
#
loop_
_entity_poly.entity_id
_entity_poly.type
_entity_poly.pdbx_seq_one_letter_code
_entity_poly.pdbx_strand_id
1 'polypeptide(L)' 'MKHSQLSGYLCLTDLLDQDLSAYEFFQTLSAAEQSDLRRYGSEITSFSELQARASRLRAEPETWG' A
#
# COMPACT_ATOMS: atom_id res chain seq x y z
N MET A 1 -8.03 23.59 -8.66
CA MET A 1 -7.64 23.17 -8.84
C MET A 1 -7.46 22.20 -8.84
N LYS A 2 -7.50 22.12 -8.90
CA LYS A 2 -7.18 21.33 -8.89
C LYS A 2 -6.82 20.39 -9.01
N HIS A 3 -6.70 20.27 -9.06
CA HIS A 3 -6.20 19.45 -9.13
C HIS A 3 -5.86 18.55 -9.14
N SER A 4 -6.00 18.57 -9.16
CA SER A 4 -5.49 17.84 -9.16
C SER A 4 -5.29 16.98 -9.08
N GLN A 5 -5.29 16.82 -9.08
CA GLN A 5 -4.88 15.97 -9.04
C GLN A 5 -4.53 15.11 -8.70
N LEU A 6 -4.63 15.40 -8.40
CA LEU A 6 -4.05 14.58 -8.05
C LEU A 6 -4.25 13.24 -7.89
N SER A 7 -3.88 12.49 -8.16
CA SER A 7 -4.30 11.15 -8.16
C SER A 7 -3.67 10.38 -7.02
N GLY A 8 -2.91 10.99 -6.22
CA GLY A 8 -2.23 10.34 -5.12
C GLY A 8 -2.73 10.81 -3.77
N TYR A 9 -2.30 10.10 -2.74
CA TYR A 9 -2.62 10.47 -1.37
C TYR A 9 -1.32 10.82 -0.66
N LEU A 10 -1.41 11.32 0.55
CA LEU A 10 -0.23 11.79 1.26
C LEU A 10 0.65 10.65 1.75
N CYS A 11 0.03 9.55 2.12
CA CYS A 11 0.75 8.39 2.62
C CYS A 11 -0.21 7.22 2.69
N LEU A 12 0.29 6.09 3.15
CA LEU A 12 -0.54 4.88 3.23
C LEU A 12 -1.77 5.11 4.10
N THR A 13 -1.61 5.74 5.24
CA THR A 13 -2.74 5.96 6.13
C THR A 13 -3.82 6.79 5.44
N ASP A 14 -3.40 7.83 4.73
CA ASP A 14 -4.34 8.67 4.01
C ASP A 14 -5.03 7.87 2.91
N LEU A 15 -4.26 7.06 2.21
CA LEU A 15 -4.80 6.21 1.15
C LEU A 15 -5.87 5.26 1.69
N LEU A 16 -5.55 4.59 2.78
CA LEU A 16 -6.49 3.62 3.36
C LEU A 16 -7.74 4.30 3.91
N ASP A 17 -7.58 5.52 4.36
CA ASP A 17 -8.71 6.27 4.93
C ASP A 17 -9.67 6.74 3.83
N GLN A 18 -9.16 7.00 2.65
CA GLN A 18 -9.95 7.62 1.60
C GLN A 18 -10.33 6.69 0.46
N ASP A 19 -9.63 5.58 0.31
CA ASP A 19 -9.89 4.65 -0.78
C ASP A 19 -10.33 3.31 -0.20
N LEU A 20 -11.62 3.04 -0.29
CA LEU A 20 -12.16 1.80 0.26
C LEU A 20 -11.55 0.56 -0.38
N SER A 21 -11.29 0.61 -1.67
CA SER A 21 -10.68 -0.53 -2.35
C SER A 21 -9.29 -0.81 -1.80
N ALA A 22 -8.53 0.23 -1.56
CA ALA A 22 -7.20 0.07 -1.00
C ALA A 22 -7.29 -0.48 0.41
N TYR A 23 -8.24 0.03 1.19
CA TYR A 23 -8.44 -0.44 2.55
C TYR A 23 -8.76 -1.93 2.56
N GLU A 24 -9.70 -2.35 1.73
CA GLU A 24 -10.10 -3.75 1.68
C GLU A 24 -8.95 -4.64 1.24
N PHE A 25 -8.21 -4.19 0.24
CA PHE A 25 -7.05 -4.92 -0.21
C PHE A 25 -6.03 -5.10 0.92
N PHE A 26 -5.78 -4.02 1.64
CA PHE A 26 -4.82 -4.04 2.74
C PHE A 26 -5.26 -5.03 3.82
N GLN A 27 -6.56 -5.10 4.07
CA GLN A 27 -7.09 -6.01 5.08
C GLN A 27 -6.91 -7.48 4.73
N THR A 28 -6.72 -7.79 3.44
CA THR A 28 -6.51 -9.17 3.04
C THR A 28 -5.08 -9.63 3.25
N LEU A 29 -4.20 -8.73 3.59
CA LEU A 29 -2.79 -9.05 3.76
C LEU A 29 -2.53 -9.60 5.15
N SER A 30 -1.45 -10.37 5.27
CA SER A 30 -1.08 -10.91 6.56
C SER A 30 -0.58 -9.78 7.47
N ALA A 31 -0.54 -10.07 8.76
CA ALA A 31 -0.06 -9.06 9.70
C ALA A 31 1.37 -8.63 9.39
N ALA A 32 2.20 -9.57 8.98
CA ALA A 32 3.59 -9.24 8.64
C ALA A 32 3.65 -8.33 7.43
N GLU A 33 2.82 -8.61 6.41
CA GLU A 33 2.79 -7.78 5.22
C GLU A 33 2.28 -6.38 5.55
N GLN A 34 1.24 -6.32 6.36
CA GLN A 34 0.70 -5.03 6.76
C GLN A 34 1.74 -4.21 7.52
N SER A 35 2.46 -4.86 8.40
CA SER A 35 3.49 -4.19 9.18
C SER A 35 4.60 -3.64 8.27
N ASP A 36 5.03 -4.45 7.31
CA ASP A 36 6.04 -4.03 6.37
C ASP A 36 5.59 -2.82 5.55
N LEU A 37 4.35 -2.86 5.08
CA LEU A 37 3.84 -1.76 4.28
C LEU A 37 3.72 -0.49 5.10
N ARG A 38 3.38 -0.61 6.37
CA ARG A 38 3.31 0.57 7.23
C ARG A 38 4.66 1.22 7.42
N ARG A 39 5.73 0.42 7.38
CA ARG A 39 7.08 0.99 7.51
C ARG A 39 7.41 1.91 6.35
N TYR A 40 6.85 1.61 5.19
CA TYR A 40 7.08 2.42 3.99
C TYR A 40 5.87 3.25 3.63
N GLY A 41 5.02 3.50 4.60
CA GLY A 41 3.76 4.18 4.36
C GLY A 41 3.91 5.53 3.70
N SER A 42 4.97 6.26 4.01
CA SER A 42 5.16 7.58 3.42
C SER A 42 5.45 7.50 1.92
N GLU A 43 5.80 6.33 1.42
CA GLU A 43 6.09 6.14 0.01
C GLU A 43 4.91 5.54 -0.75
N ILE A 44 3.90 5.10 -0.03
CA ILE A 44 2.74 4.47 -0.66
C ILE A 44 1.63 5.49 -0.77
N THR A 45 1.56 6.13 -1.92
CA THR A 45 0.63 7.24 -2.11
C THR A 45 -0.48 6.94 -3.09
N SER A 46 -0.59 5.70 -3.57
CA SER A 46 -1.67 5.32 -4.46
C SER A 46 -1.94 3.83 -4.32
N PHE A 47 -3.12 3.41 -4.78
CA PHE A 47 -3.49 2.00 -4.73
C PHE A 47 -2.52 1.16 -5.57
N SER A 48 -2.09 1.71 -6.72
CA SER A 48 -1.13 1.00 -7.55
C SER A 48 0.18 0.75 -6.82
N GLU A 49 0.65 1.75 -6.09
CA GLU A 49 1.86 1.59 -5.28
C GLU A 49 1.65 0.52 -4.22
N LEU A 50 0.50 0.54 -3.57
CA LEU A 50 0.19 -0.44 -2.56
C LEU A 50 0.23 -1.85 -3.13
N GLN A 51 -0.41 -2.05 -4.27
CA GLN A 51 -0.44 -3.35 -4.90
C GLN A 51 0.95 -3.80 -5.33
N ALA A 52 1.74 -2.88 -5.88
CA ALA A 52 3.07 -3.21 -6.35
C ALA A 52 3.95 -3.67 -5.20
N ARG A 53 3.87 -2.97 -4.09
CA ARG A 53 4.70 -3.33 -2.94
C ARG A 53 4.24 -4.64 -2.32
N ALA A 54 2.94 -4.87 -2.24
CA ALA A 54 2.43 -6.11 -1.72
C ALA A 54 2.85 -7.29 -2.59
N SER A 55 2.83 -7.10 -3.91
CA SER A 55 3.27 -8.13 -4.82
C SER A 55 4.73 -8.49 -4.62
N ARG A 56 5.56 -7.48 -4.38
CA ARG A 56 6.97 -7.74 -4.16
C ARG A 56 7.19 -8.52 -2.89
N LEU A 57 6.45 -8.20 -1.84
CA LEU A 57 6.58 -8.94 -0.59
C LEU A 57 6.22 -10.40 -0.77
N ARG A 58 5.20 -10.66 -1.55
CA ARG A 58 4.76 -12.03 -1.78
C ARG A 58 5.68 -12.79 -2.72
N ALA A 59 6.26 -12.08 -3.68
CA ALA A 59 7.12 -12.69 -4.66
C ALA A 59 8.50 -13.01 -4.12
N GLU A 60 8.87 -12.41 -3.02
CA GLU A 60 10.15 -12.65 -2.41
C GLU A 60 10.00 -13.68 -1.34
N PRO A 61 10.08 -14.94 -1.68
CA PRO A 61 9.93 -15.97 -0.66
C PRO A 61 11.19 -15.94 0.14
N GLU A 62 11.21 -16.23 0.96
CA GLU A 62 12.28 -16.31 1.64
C GLU A 62 13.19 -17.21 1.20
N THR A 63 13.35 -17.27 0.54
CA THR A 63 14.03 -17.92 0.20
C THR A 63 14.86 -18.39 0.34
N TRP A 64 15.34 -18.40 0.40
CA TRP A 64 16.07 -18.69 0.67
C TRP A 64 16.28 -19.49 0.97
N GLY A 65 16.05 -19.55 0.92
CA GLY A 65 16.49 -20.30 1.29
C GLY A 65 16.60 -20.88 1.29
#